data_611de3f1bcf25f80d1df1dc9c9a85d72
#
_entry.id   611de3f1bcf25f80d1df1dc9c9a85d72
#
_cell.length_a   1.000
_cell.length_b   1.000
_cell.length_c   1.000
_cell.angle_alpha   90.00
_cell.angle_beta   90.00
_cell.angle_gamma   90.00
#
_symmetry.space_group_name_H-M   'P 1'
#
loop_
_entity.id
_entity.type
_entity.pdbx_description
1 polymer ?
#
loop_
_entity_poly.entity_id
_entity_poly.type
_entity_poly.pdbx_seq_one_letter_code
_entity_poly.pdbx_strand_id
1 'polypeptide(L)'
;MSASDPVADMLTKVRNAAMARHEKVDVPASKLKLEIVKILKTEGYIKNFKKVQEDGKNILRIFLKYDDDNNPVINGVKKISTPGRRVYSGYKDLPRVYNGYGTIIVSTSSGVTTGKKATEKMVGGELVCTIW
;
A
#
# COMPACT_ATOMS: atom_id res chain seq x y z
N MET A 1 -8.47 -9.54 -22.86
CA MET A 1 -7.82 -8.38 -22.22
C MET A 1 -7.85 -8.56 -20.71
N SER A 2 -6.70 -8.46 -20.08
CA SER A 2 -6.64 -8.58 -18.63
C SER A 2 -7.24 -7.34 -17.97
N ALA A 3 -7.89 -7.55 -16.84
CA ALA A 3 -8.38 -6.45 -16.05
C ALA A 3 -7.22 -5.63 -15.50
N SER A 4 -7.32 -4.30 -15.53
CA SER A 4 -6.31 -3.44 -14.94
C SER A 4 -6.44 -3.45 -13.41
N ASP A 5 -5.32 -3.34 -12.74
CA ASP A 5 -5.28 -3.22 -11.28
C ASP A 5 -4.44 -2.00 -10.91
N PRO A 6 -5.07 -0.83 -10.79
CA PRO A 6 -4.35 0.41 -10.49
C PRO A 6 -3.58 0.38 -9.17
N VAL A 7 -4.09 -0.33 -8.17
CA VAL A 7 -3.39 -0.47 -6.88
C VAL A 7 -2.13 -1.31 -7.04
N ALA A 8 -2.23 -2.44 -7.75
CA ALA A 8 -1.06 -3.27 -8.02
C ALA A 8 0.00 -2.51 -8.83
N ASP A 9 -0.44 -1.72 -9.81
CA ASP A 9 0.47 -0.87 -10.61
C ASP A 9 1.20 0.14 -9.73
N MET A 10 0.47 0.79 -8.81
CA MET A 10 1.07 1.75 -7.88
C MET A 10 2.11 1.06 -6.99
N LEU A 11 1.75 -0.06 -6.37
CA LEU A 11 2.65 -0.78 -5.47
C LEU A 11 3.90 -1.26 -6.21
N THR A 12 3.75 -1.74 -7.44
CA THR A 12 4.88 -2.16 -8.27
C THR A 12 5.79 -0.98 -8.60
N LYS A 13 5.23 0.17 -8.95
CA LYS A 13 6.03 1.38 -9.23
C LYS A 13 6.79 1.83 -8.00
N VAL A 14 6.15 1.82 -6.83
CA VAL A 14 6.80 2.20 -5.57
C VAL A 14 7.97 1.25 -5.27
N ARG A 15 7.73 -0.05 -5.36
CA ARG A 15 8.78 -1.05 -5.14
C ARG A 15 9.95 -0.88 -6.10
N ASN A 16 9.66 -0.75 -7.39
CA ASN A 16 10.70 -0.63 -8.42
C ASN A 16 11.51 0.67 -8.25
N ALA A 17 10.84 1.78 -7.93
CA ALA A 17 11.51 3.05 -7.67
C ALA A 17 12.42 2.96 -6.44
N ALA A 18 11.97 2.27 -5.39
CA ALA A 18 12.76 2.06 -4.19
C ALA A 18 14.01 1.22 -4.48
N MET A 19 13.85 0.14 -5.27
CA MET A 19 14.97 -0.71 -5.67
C MET A 19 15.97 0.04 -6.54
N ALA A 20 15.52 1.00 -7.34
CA ALA A 20 16.38 1.84 -8.17
C ALA A 20 16.94 3.05 -7.42
N ARG A 21 16.63 3.20 -6.13
CA ARG A 21 17.10 4.30 -5.26
C ARG A 21 16.62 5.68 -5.73
N HIS A 22 15.42 5.77 -6.32
CA HIS A 22 14.83 7.05 -6.68
C HIS A 22 14.37 7.78 -5.42
N GLU A 23 14.40 9.11 -5.48
CA GLU A 23 13.92 9.94 -4.36
C GLU A 23 12.40 9.90 -4.25
N LYS A 24 11.71 9.90 -5.39
CA LYS A 24 10.26 9.97 -5.45
C LYS A 24 9.73 9.23 -6.67
N VAL A 25 8.42 8.95 -6.63
CA VAL A 25 7.71 8.34 -7.75
C VAL A 25 6.31 8.96 -7.84
N ASP A 26 5.86 9.22 -9.06
CA ASP A 26 4.54 9.77 -9.32
C ASP A 26 3.60 8.68 -9.83
N VAL A 27 2.39 8.64 -9.29
CA VAL A 27 1.34 7.72 -9.73
C VAL A 27 0.02 8.47 -9.88
N PRO A 28 -0.88 8.02 -10.77
CA PRO A 28 -2.20 8.63 -10.86
C PRO A 28 -2.93 8.56 -9.52
N ALA A 29 -3.59 9.65 -9.13
CA ALA A 29 -4.28 9.71 -7.86
C ALA A 29 -5.65 9.04 -7.92
N SER A 30 -6.05 8.42 -6.81
CA SER A 30 -7.41 7.99 -6.57
C SER A 30 -7.64 7.97 -5.06
N LYS A 31 -8.91 7.91 -4.67
CA LYS A 31 -9.26 7.89 -3.24
C LYS A 31 -8.64 6.67 -2.53
N LEU A 32 -8.76 5.50 -3.13
CA LEU A 32 -8.22 4.26 -2.56
C LEU A 32 -6.69 4.32 -2.46
N LYS A 33 -6.02 4.76 -3.53
CA LYS A 33 -4.56 4.89 -3.52
C LYS A 33 -4.08 5.88 -2.47
N LEU A 34 -4.80 6.99 -2.29
CA LEU A 34 -4.47 7.97 -1.26
C LEU A 34 -4.56 7.36 0.13
N GLU A 35 -5.59 6.59 0.41
CA GLU A 35 -5.75 5.93 1.70
C GLU A 35 -4.64 4.92 1.97
N ILE A 36 -4.23 4.16 0.95
CA ILE A 36 -3.12 3.21 1.06
C ILE A 36 -1.81 3.94 1.33
N VAL A 37 -1.55 5.03 0.61
CA VAL A 37 -0.32 5.81 0.77
C VAL A 37 -0.25 6.44 2.16
N LYS A 38 -1.37 6.88 2.72
CA LYS A 38 -1.42 7.37 4.10
C LYS A 38 -0.98 6.30 5.10
N ILE A 39 -1.41 5.06 4.89
CA ILE A 39 -1.00 3.93 5.73
C ILE A 39 0.49 3.66 5.57
N LEU A 40 1.02 3.69 4.36
CA LEU A 40 2.45 3.50 4.11
C LEU A 40 3.29 4.53 4.87
N LYS A 41 2.83 5.77 4.92
CA LYS A 41 3.51 6.82 5.67
C LYS A 41 3.42 6.56 7.18
N THR A 42 2.23 6.26 7.68
CA THR A 42 1.99 6.02 9.11
C THR A 42 2.82 4.83 9.60
N GLU A 43 2.92 3.77 8.80
CA GLU A 43 3.69 2.58 9.17
C GLU A 43 5.20 2.74 8.91
N GLY A 44 5.62 3.88 8.38
CA GLY A 44 7.04 4.17 8.19
C GLY A 44 7.68 3.58 6.95
N TYR A 45 6.90 3.15 5.97
CA TYR A 45 7.44 2.60 4.72
C TYR A 45 7.87 3.66 3.73
N ILE A 46 7.24 4.83 3.76
CA ILE A 46 7.60 5.96 2.91
C ILE A 46 7.86 7.20 3.76
N LYS A 47 8.61 8.14 3.22
CA LYS A 47 8.97 9.38 3.92
C LYS A 47 7.80 10.35 3.97
N ASN A 48 7.14 10.56 2.83
CA ASN A 48 6.05 11.52 2.70
C ASN A 48 5.32 11.31 1.38
N PHE A 49 4.24 12.04 1.18
CA PHE A 49 3.54 12.08 -0.10
C PHE A 49 2.88 13.44 -0.28
N LYS A 50 2.61 13.80 -1.54
CA LYS A 50 1.89 15.02 -1.89
C LYS A 50 0.86 14.75 -2.96
N LYS A 51 -0.25 15.47 -2.92
CA LYS A 51 -1.20 15.51 -4.02
C LYS A 51 -0.79 16.67 -4.91
N VAL A 52 -0.54 16.38 -6.18
CA VAL A 52 -0.09 17.38 -7.15
C VAL A 52 -1.04 17.37 -8.34
N GLN A 53 -1.28 18.53 -8.91
CA GLN A 53 -2.07 18.65 -10.14
C GLN A 53 -1.14 19.14 -11.24
N GLU A 54 -0.93 18.31 -12.26
CA GLU A 54 -0.10 18.61 -13.43
C GLU A 54 -0.89 18.32 -14.69
N ASP A 55 -0.92 19.27 -15.63
CA ASP A 55 -1.61 19.14 -16.91
C ASP A 55 -3.08 18.70 -16.74
N GLY A 56 -3.75 19.22 -15.70
CA GLY A 56 -5.14 18.89 -15.41
C GLY A 56 -5.35 17.51 -14.77
N LYS A 57 -4.28 16.79 -14.46
CA LYS A 57 -4.35 15.45 -13.88
C LYS A 57 -3.95 15.48 -12.41
N ASN A 58 -4.66 14.73 -11.61
CA ASN A 58 -4.32 14.56 -10.20
C ASN A 58 -3.29 13.44 -10.05
N ILE A 59 -2.18 13.75 -9.40
CA ILE A 59 -1.05 12.85 -9.23
C ILE A 59 -0.73 12.74 -7.75
N LEU A 60 -0.41 11.52 -7.29
CA LEU A 60 0.21 11.29 -5.99
C LEU A 60 1.71 11.22 -6.18
N ARG A 61 2.43 12.12 -5.54
CA ARG A 61 3.90 12.12 -5.53
C ARG A 61 4.35 11.51 -4.23
N ILE A 62 4.99 10.35 -4.32
CA ILE A 62 5.38 9.55 -3.16
C ILE A 62 6.89 9.69 -2.96
N PHE A 63 7.30 10.17 -1.79
CA PHE A 63 8.71 10.32 -1.43
C PHE A 63 9.15 9.06 -0.70
N LEU A 64 10.15 8.39 -1.26
CA LEU A 64 10.61 7.10 -0.78
C LEU A 64 11.52 7.25 0.45
N LYS A 65 11.61 6.20 1.25
CA LYS A 65 12.39 6.19 2.48
C LYS A 65 13.50 5.15 2.40
N TYR A 66 14.68 5.53 2.86
CA TYR A 66 15.85 4.68 2.89
C TYR A 66 16.45 4.68 4.30
N ASP A 67 17.14 3.60 4.66
CA ASP A 67 17.85 3.54 5.93
C ASP A 67 19.20 4.25 5.83
N ASP A 68 19.97 4.22 6.92
CA ASP A 68 21.28 4.90 6.97
C ASP A 68 22.29 4.32 5.98
N ASP A 69 22.11 3.06 5.57
CA ASP A 69 22.96 2.39 4.58
C ASP A 69 22.43 2.55 3.16
N ASN A 70 21.44 3.43 2.95
CA ASN A 70 20.79 3.70 1.67
C ASN A 70 20.04 2.48 1.10
N ASN A 71 19.57 1.59 1.97
CA ASN A 71 18.73 0.47 1.58
C ASN A 71 17.26 0.85 1.69
N PRO A 72 16.39 0.42 0.74
CA PRO A 72 14.97 0.74 0.82
C PRO A 72 14.33 0.17 2.09
N VAL A 73 13.48 0.95 2.72
CA VAL A 73 12.68 0.47 3.85
C VAL A 73 11.64 -0.55 3.35
N ILE A 74 11.09 -0.33 2.14
CA ILE A 74 10.20 -1.30 1.50
C ILE A 74 11.07 -2.40 0.87
N ASN A 75 10.93 -3.63 1.35
CA ASN A 75 11.64 -4.78 0.79
C ASN A 75 10.79 -5.52 -0.24
N GLY A 76 9.48 -5.51 -0.08
CA GLY A 76 8.60 -6.15 -1.03
C GLY A 76 7.15 -5.75 -0.83
N VAL A 77 6.35 -6.00 -1.87
CA VAL A 77 4.91 -5.80 -1.85
C VAL A 77 4.25 -6.99 -2.56
N LYS A 78 3.07 -7.36 -2.10
CA LYS A 78 2.30 -8.42 -2.75
C LYS A 78 0.82 -8.06 -2.73
N LYS A 79 0.22 -7.96 -3.92
CA LYS A 79 -1.21 -7.75 -4.05
C LYS A 79 -1.92 -9.07 -3.72
N ILE A 80 -2.92 -9.04 -2.85
CA ILE A 80 -3.70 -10.22 -2.47
C ILE A 80 -4.98 -10.27 -3.28
N SER A 81 -5.83 -9.27 -3.14
CA SER A 81 -7.09 -9.18 -3.86
C SER A 81 -6.86 -8.55 -5.23
N THR A 82 -7.39 -9.17 -6.27
CA THR A 82 -7.26 -8.65 -7.64
C THR A 82 -8.66 -8.48 -8.24
N PRO A 83 -8.79 -7.72 -9.35
CA PRO A 83 -10.10 -7.55 -9.99
C PRO A 83 -10.76 -8.87 -10.38
N GLY A 84 -9.97 -9.88 -10.77
CA GLY A 84 -10.49 -11.20 -11.14
C GLY A 84 -10.70 -12.15 -9.97
N ARG A 85 -10.18 -11.81 -8.79
CA ARG A 85 -10.28 -12.67 -7.61
C ARG A 85 -10.18 -11.83 -6.35
N ARG A 86 -11.34 -11.47 -5.80
CA ARG A 86 -11.41 -10.74 -4.54
C ARG A 86 -11.23 -11.70 -3.37
N VAL A 87 -10.45 -11.29 -2.37
CA VAL A 87 -10.15 -12.10 -1.19
C VAL A 87 -10.60 -11.36 0.05
N TYR A 88 -11.42 -12.01 0.87
CA TYR A 88 -11.98 -11.42 2.09
C TYR A 88 -11.60 -12.28 3.30
N SER A 89 -11.58 -11.67 4.48
CA SER A 89 -11.32 -12.38 5.72
C SER A 89 -12.03 -11.71 6.87
N GLY A 90 -12.49 -12.52 7.83
CA GLY A 90 -12.95 -12.01 9.12
C GLY A 90 -11.75 -11.58 9.96
N TYR A 91 -12.00 -10.76 10.98
CA TYR A 91 -10.90 -10.23 11.80
C TYR A 91 -10.11 -11.31 12.56
N LYS A 92 -10.74 -12.44 12.88
CA LYS A 92 -10.08 -13.54 13.57
C LYS A 92 -9.11 -14.32 12.69
N ASP A 93 -9.32 -14.26 11.37
CA ASP A 93 -8.57 -15.05 10.40
C ASP A 93 -7.60 -14.21 9.59
N LEU A 94 -7.35 -12.97 9.99
CA LEU A 94 -6.42 -12.10 9.26
C LEU A 94 -5.01 -12.68 9.31
N PRO A 95 -4.37 -12.87 8.15
CA PRO A 95 -3.03 -13.47 8.12
C PRO A 95 -1.99 -12.51 8.70
N ARG A 96 -0.96 -13.10 9.30
CA ARG A 96 0.22 -12.36 9.76
C ARG A 96 1.27 -12.39 8.66
N VAL A 97 1.96 -11.27 8.48
CA VAL A 97 3.01 -11.15 7.46
C VAL A 97 4.36 -11.23 8.15
N TYR A 98 5.19 -12.20 7.74
CA TYR A 98 6.57 -12.35 8.23
C TYR A 98 6.68 -12.27 9.76
N ASN A 99 5.88 -13.07 10.47
CA ASN A 99 5.89 -13.14 11.93
C ASN A 99 5.66 -11.77 12.60
N GLY A 100 4.84 -10.92 11.95
CA GLY A 100 4.48 -9.62 12.47
C GLY A 100 5.34 -8.46 12.03
N TYR A 101 6.38 -8.70 11.23
CA TYR A 101 7.22 -7.62 10.71
C TYR A 101 6.61 -6.88 9.52
N GLY A 102 5.78 -7.56 8.76
CA GLY A 102 5.11 -6.94 7.62
C GLY A 102 3.76 -6.35 8.02
N THR A 103 3.15 -5.67 7.07
CA THR A 103 1.84 -5.05 7.24
C THR A 103 0.88 -5.57 6.18
N ILE A 104 -0.30 -6.00 6.61
CA ILE A 104 -1.39 -6.29 5.68
C ILE A 104 -2.33 -5.09 5.66
N ILE A 105 -2.74 -4.68 4.47
CA ILE A 105 -3.71 -3.60 4.29
C ILE A 105 -5.05 -4.22 4.00
N VAL A 106 -6.07 -3.80 4.77
CA VAL A 106 -7.42 -4.34 4.72
C VAL A 106 -8.40 -3.21 4.43
N SER A 107 -9.30 -3.44 3.48
CA SER A 107 -10.40 -2.52 3.20
C SER A 107 -11.63 -2.99 3.97
N THR A 108 -12.06 -2.19 4.95
CA THR A 108 -13.21 -2.51 5.80
C THR A 108 -14.37 -1.58 5.50
N SER A 109 -15.52 -1.87 6.10
CA SER A 109 -16.69 -0.98 6.02
C SER A 109 -16.42 0.39 6.63
N SER A 110 -15.44 0.49 7.53
CA SER A 110 -15.04 1.75 8.16
C SER A 110 -13.87 2.44 7.46
N GLY A 111 -13.42 1.91 6.32
CA GLY A 111 -12.31 2.46 5.56
C GLY A 111 -11.13 1.51 5.44
N VAL A 112 -10.06 1.98 4.82
CA VAL A 112 -8.83 1.21 4.63
C VAL A 112 -7.95 1.34 5.87
N THR A 113 -7.46 0.22 6.37
CA THR A 113 -6.66 0.18 7.60
C THR A 113 -5.66 -0.98 7.55
N THR A 114 -4.85 -1.10 8.59
CA THR A 114 -3.93 -2.25 8.74
C THR A 114 -4.66 -3.43 9.37
N GLY A 115 -4.13 -4.63 9.13
CA GLY A 115 -4.68 -5.84 9.75
C GLY A 115 -4.67 -5.77 11.27
N LYS A 116 -3.63 -5.17 11.84
CA LYS A 116 -3.53 -4.97 13.30
C LYS A 116 -4.67 -4.13 13.84
N LYS A 117 -4.94 -2.98 13.21
CA LYS A 117 -6.04 -2.10 13.62
C LYS A 117 -7.40 -2.73 13.37
N ALA A 118 -7.56 -3.46 12.27
CA ALA A 118 -8.80 -4.16 11.97
C ALA A 118 -9.11 -5.21 13.05
N THR A 119 -8.09 -5.95 13.47
CA THR A 119 -8.24 -6.94 14.55
C THR A 119 -8.63 -6.27 15.87
N GLU A 120 -7.99 -5.16 16.20
CA GLU A 120 -8.31 -4.40 17.42
C GLU A 120 -9.76 -3.90 17.42
N LYS A 121 -10.26 -3.51 16.26
CA LYS A 121 -11.64 -3.03 16.10
C LYS A 121 -12.64 -4.16 15.84
N MET A 122 -12.17 -5.40 15.78
CA MET A 122 -12.99 -6.58 15.51
C MET A 122 -13.76 -6.48 14.20
N VAL A 123 -13.11 -5.96 13.15
CA VAL A 123 -13.70 -5.85 11.82
C VAL A 123 -12.84 -6.59 10.80
N GLY A 124 -13.48 -7.28 9.88
CA GLY A 124 -12.84 -7.91 8.75
C GLY A 124 -13.09 -7.11 7.48
N GLY A 125 -12.60 -7.61 6.37
CA GLY A 125 -12.81 -6.96 5.08
C GLY A 125 -12.02 -7.60 3.97
N GLU A 126 -11.81 -6.83 2.91
CA GLU A 126 -11.05 -7.25 1.75
C GLU A 126 -9.56 -7.12 2.03
N LEU A 127 -8.82 -8.20 1.77
CA LEU A 127 -7.37 -8.21 1.92
C LEU A 127 -6.75 -7.57 0.67
N VAL A 128 -6.28 -6.34 0.79
CA VAL A 128 -5.78 -5.59 -0.35
C VAL A 128 -4.38 -6.02 -0.76
N CYS A 129 -3.44 -5.92 0.15
CA CYS A 129 -2.04 -6.26 -0.14
C CYS A 129 -1.25 -6.46 1.16
N THR A 130 -0.03 -7.00 0.99
CA THR A 130 0.95 -7.07 2.07
C THR A 130 2.19 -6.28 1.68
N ILE A 131 2.85 -5.68 2.67
CA ILE A 131 4.06 -4.88 2.48
C ILE A 131 5.04 -5.26 3.59
N TRP A 132 6.30 -5.40 3.23
CA TRP A 132 7.34 -5.71 4.21
C TRP A 132 8.68 -5.06 3.86
#